data_5af27d18c7caf5bf608a91114da8e265
#
_entry.id   5af27d18c7caf5bf608a91114da8e265
#
_cell.length_a   1.000
_cell.length_b   1.000
_cell.length_c   1.000
_cell.angle_alpha   90.00
_cell.angle_beta   90.00
_cell.angle_gamma   90.00
#
_symmetry.space_group_name_H-M   'P 1'
#
loop_
_entity.id
_entity.type
_entity.pdbx_description
1 polymer ?
#
loop_
_entity_poly.entity_id
_entity_poly.type
_entity_poly.pdbx_seq_one_letter_code
_entity_poly.pdbx_strand_id
1 'polypeptide(L)'
;MSSAIDITKTHIAYQWKYDRPLIACRIAPDGLQVASSSEDSTLQLWTVPGGEKKVLNGHESWVHALRYSTDGGQLVSGGCDGKIIWWSVRDESPSIVRKIDAHAGWIRDIAVSPDGNTLASVGNDKMVRLWSMSSGEKLCEMAGHERHIYSVLFHPDGSHVATGDLLGKIHIWDLSDRKLERTIDATPLYAENKGQSAEFGGVRAMALNVERNELIAGGTHKATNPFGAVHEPLVLRLNWSDGVLKKSHSCEGITGGLVWRVQWLVDGTAVGVSGGSTGGFLLFFNDSQEKEIHRFKLPSLARDMDIHQASNMVATAHHDNHIRISCMFAKE
;
A
#
# COMPACT_ATOMS: atom_id res chain seq x y z
N MET A 1 -24.04 9.37 -12.46
CA MET A 1 -23.53 8.15 -13.12
C MET A 1 -22.02 8.21 -13.04
N SER A 2 -21.35 7.15 -12.60
CA SER A 2 -19.87 7.12 -12.64
C SER A 2 -19.44 7.17 -14.10
N SER A 3 -18.55 8.10 -14.46
CA SER A 3 -17.95 8.15 -15.79
C SER A 3 -17.18 6.84 -16.06
N ALA A 4 -17.24 6.31 -17.29
CA ALA A 4 -16.45 5.13 -17.63
C ALA A 4 -14.95 5.40 -17.41
N ILE A 5 -14.23 4.40 -16.94
CA ILE A 5 -12.76 4.50 -16.76
C ILE A 5 -12.10 4.71 -18.14
N ASP A 6 -11.31 5.75 -18.25
CA ASP A 6 -10.39 5.99 -19.37
C ASP A 6 -9.05 6.44 -18.77
N ILE A 7 -8.14 5.50 -18.63
CA ILE A 7 -6.81 5.75 -18.04
C ILE A 7 -5.99 6.78 -18.83
N THR A 8 -6.25 6.93 -20.14
CA THR A 8 -5.55 7.90 -21.00
C THR A 8 -5.96 9.35 -20.71
N LYS A 9 -7.09 9.55 -20.04
CA LYS A 9 -7.63 10.84 -19.60
C LYS A 9 -7.30 11.15 -18.13
N THR A 10 -6.43 10.36 -17.52
CA THR A 10 -6.00 10.60 -16.14
C THR A 10 -5.49 12.02 -15.96
N HIS A 11 -6.02 12.72 -14.95
CA HIS A 11 -5.63 14.09 -14.62
C HIS A 11 -5.76 14.35 -13.14
N ILE A 12 -5.00 15.32 -12.63
CA ILE A 12 -5.14 15.79 -11.24
C ILE A 12 -6.39 16.68 -11.18
N ALA A 13 -7.36 16.26 -10.38
CA ALA A 13 -8.60 17.01 -10.11
C ALA A 13 -8.43 17.96 -8.92
N TYR A 14 -7.79 17.48 -7.85
CA TYR A 14 -7.56 18.27 -6.64
C TYR A 14 -6.14 18.05 -6.12
N GLN A 15 -5.59 19.07 -5.45
CA GLN A 15 -4.35 18.97 -4.72
C GLN A 15 -4.34 19.93 -3.54
N TRP A 16 -3.85 19.45 -2.40
CA TRP A 16 -3.73 20.26 -1.18
C TRP A 16 -2.35 20.07 -0.56
N LYS A 17 -1.83 21.13 0.03
CA LYS A 17 -0.49 21.18 0.59
C LYS A 17 -0.53 21.04 2.11
N TYR A 18 0.38 20.22 2.61
CA TYR A 18 0.75 20.15 4.02
C TYR A 18 2.10 20.83 4.26
N ASP A 19 2.53 20.87 5.52
CA ASP A 19 3.77 21.55 5.91
C ASP A 19 5.00 20.64 5.77
N ARG A 20 4.79 19.31 5.69
CA ARG A 20 5.85 18.29 5.60
C ARG A 20 5.56 17.27 4.49
N PRO A 21 6.61 16.56 4.00
CA PRO A 21 6.44 15.47 3.04
C PRO A 21 5.45 14.42 3.54
N LEU A 22 4.60 13.92 2.62
CA LEU A 22 3.62 12.89 2.93
C LEU A 22 4.21 11.48 2.66
N ILE A 23 3.77 10.51 3.46
CA ILE A 23 4.26 9.13 3.45
C ILE A 23 3.23 8.16 2.91
N ALA A 24 2.01 8.16 3.50
CA ALA A 24 0.93 7.25 3.13
C ALA A 24 -0.39 7.99 2.93
N CYS A 25 -1.33 7.39 2.20
CA CYS A 25 -2.68 7.93 2.04
C CYS A 25 -3.72 6.81 1.87
N ARG A 26 -4.97 7.07 2.34
CA ARG A 26 -6.14 6.21 2.12
C ARG A 26 -7.38 7.07 1.91
N ILE A 27 -8.22 6.64 0.97
CA ILE A 27 -9.54 7.24 0.73
C ILE A 27 -10.55 6.53 1.64
N ALA A 28 -11.42 7.29 2.28
CA ALA A 28 -12.53 6.72 3.05
C ALA A 28 -13.51 5.97 2.12
N PRO A 29 -14.22 4.95 2.63
CA PRO A 29 -15.13 4.15 1.80
C PRO A 29 -16.23 4.93 1.08
N ASP A 30 -16.61 6.11 1.58
CA ASP A 30 -17.59 7.01 0.96
C ASP A 30 -16.99 7.96 -0.11
N GLY A 31 -15.64 7.98 -0.23
CA GLY A 31 -14.93 8.87 -1.15
C GLY A 31 -14.88 10.34 -0.74
N LEU A 32 -15.43 10.70 0.40
CA LEU A 32 -15.57 12.12 0.84
C LEU A 32 -14.42 12.60 1.74
N GLN A 33 -13.54 11.69 2.15
CA GLN A 33 -12.38 12.00 2.98
C GLN A 33 -11.14 11.23 2.52
N VAL A 34 -9.98 11.86 2.66
CA VAL A 34 -8.67 11.21 2.48
C VAL A 34 -7.86 11.38 3.74
N ALA A 35 -7.35 10.28 4.28
CA ALA A 35 -6.34 10.31 5.32
C ALA A 35 -4.94 10.29 4.69
N SER A 36 -4.02 11.08 5.24
CA SER A 36 -2.59 11.01 4.93
C SER A 36 -1.76 10.98 6.19
N SER A 37 -0.52 10.51 6.08
CA SER A 37 0.51 10.64 7.11
C SER A 37 1.70 11.43 6.59
N SER A 38 2.47 12.02 7.48
CA SER A 38 3.59 12.88 7.13
C SER A 38 4.85 12.62 7.96
N GLU A 39 5.97 13.20 7.53
CA GLU A 39 7.28 13.03 8.18
C GLU A 39 7.38 13.67 9.57
N ASP A 40 6.41 14.47 9.98
CA ASP A 40 6.30 15.02 11.36
C ASP A 40 5.55 14.10 12.32
N SER A 41 5.28 12.85 11.93
CA SER A 41 4.58 11.83 12.73
C SER A 41 3.08 12.11 12.95
N THR A 42 2.50 13.10 12.27
CA THR A 42 1.07 13.41 12.33
C THR A 42 0.29 12.74 11.20
N LEU A 43 -1.02 12.61 11.37
CA LEU A 43 -1.94 12.27 10.31
C LEU A 43 -2.78 13.50 9.95
N GLN A 44 -3.26 13.55 8.71
CA GLN A 44 -4.17 14.57 8.23
C GLN A 44 -5.41 13.91 7.64
N LEU A 45 -6.58 14.43 7.98
CA LEU A 45 -7.86 14.10 7.35
C LEU A 45 -8.27 15.26 6.46
N TRP A 46 -8.44 14.99 5.17
CA TRP A 46 -8.78 16.00 4.17
C TRP A 46 -10.19 15.76 3.65
N THR A 47 -11.03 16.79 3.59
CA THR A 47 -12.33 16.68 2.92
C THR A 47 -12.16 16.70 1.40
N VAL A 48 -12.99 15.93 0.69
CA VAL A 48 -13.03 15.91 -0.78
C VAL A 48 -14.42 16.38 -1.22
N PRO A 49 -14.52 17.41 -2.07
CA PRO A 49 -13.45 18.13 -2.78
C PRO A 49 -12.86 19.34 -2.05
N GLY A 50 -13.35 19.71 -0.87
CA GLY A 50 -13.07 21.01 -0.20
C GLY A 50 -11.62 21.24 0.20
N GLY A 51 -10.90 20.19 0.63
CA GLY A 51 -9.50 20.30 1.06
C GLY A 51 -9.31 20.83 2.49
N GLU A 52 -10.40 20.99 3.26
CA GLU A 52 -10.29 21.30 4.68
C GLU A 52 -9.58 20.15 5.38
N LYS A 53 -8.63 20.48 6.26
CA LYS A 53 -7.86 19.49 6.95
C LYS A 53 -8.02 19.52 8.45
N LYS A 54 -8.02 18.34 9.07
CA LYS A 54 -7.84 18.14 10.51
C LYS A 54 -6.53 17.39 10.75
N VAL A 55 -5.74 17.80 11.75
CA VAL A 55 -4.46 17.16 12.09
C VAL A 55 -4.64 16.31 13.33
N LEU A 56 -4.16 15.06 13.26
CA LEU A 56 -4.22 14.09 14.35
C LEU A 56 -2.81 13.84 14.90
N ASN A 57 -2.67 14.01 16.20
CA ASN A 57 -1.41 13.79 16.92
C ASN A 57 -1.53 12.55 17.82
N GLY A 58 -0.52 11.66 17.81
CA GLY A 58 -0.56 10.45 18.63
C GLY A 58 0.60 9.50 18.45
N HIS A 59 1.17 9.42 17.24
CA HIS A 59 2.41 8.69 16.97
C HIS A 59 3.64 9.52 17.36
N GLU A 60 4.72 8.80 17.67
CA GLU A 60 6.03 9.37 18.05
C GLU A 60 7.06 9.21 16.94
N SER A 61 6.67 8.61 15.79
CA SER A 61 7.51 8.39 14.62
C SER A 61 6.66 8.29 13.35
N TRP A 62 7.30 8.14 12.21
CA TRP A 62 6.64 8.04 10.90
C TRP A 62 5.58 6.95 10.85
N VAL A 63 4.49 7.24 10.15
CA VAL A 63 3.38 6.31 9.96
C VAL A 63 3.36 5.84 8.51
N HIS A 64 3.58 4.54 8.30
CA HIS A 64 3.59 3.92 6.97
C HIS A 64 2.26 3.26 6.62
N ALA A 65 1.52 2.84 7.62
CA ALA A 65 0.33 2.01 7.44
C ALA A 65 -0.94 2.76 7.87
N LEU A 66 -1.90 2.85 6.97
CA LEU A 66 -3.22 3.45 7.21
C LEU A 66 -4.30 2.53 6.64
N ARG A 67 -5.41 2.34 7.35
CA ARG A 67 -6.63 1.70 6.84
C ARG A 67 -7.86 2.29 7.52
N TYR A 68 -8.89 2.53 6.73
CA TYR A 68 -10.22 2.78 7.30
C TYR A 68 -10.87 1.45 7.70
N SER A 69 -11.75 1.50 8.71
CA SER A 69 -12.74 0.45 8.96
C SER A 69 -13.68 0.33 7.76
N THR A 70 -14.30 -0.82 7.59
CA THR A 70 -15.20 -1.09 6.45
C THR A 70 -16.37 -0.12 6.36
N ASP A 71 -16.83 0.39 7.51
CA ASP A 71 -17.88 1.39 7.62
C ASP A 71 -17.37 2.84 7.52
N GLY A 72 -16.05 3.06 7.45
CA GLY A 72 -15.42 4.38 7.42
C GLY A 72 -15.47 5.16 8.74
N GLY A 73 -15.97 4.57 9.83
CA GLY A 73 -16.12 5.25 11.13
C GLY A 73 -14.80 5.41 11.88
N GLN A 74 -13.86 4.52 11.63
CA GLN A 74 -12.55 4.55 12.25
C GLN A 74 -11.44 4.56 11.19
N LEU A 75 -10.34 5.23 11.52
CA LEU A 75 -9.04 5.08 10.84
C LEU A 75 -8.12 4.30 11.78
N VAL A 76 -7.37 3.35 11.24
CA VAL A 76 -6.31 2.64 11.96
C VAL A 76 -4.97 3.01 11.35
N SER A 77 -4.00 3.31 12.20
CA SER A 77 -2.64 3.67 11.78
C SER A 77 -1.60 2.80 12.46
N GLY A 78 -0.53 2.44 11.70
CA GLY A 78 0.63 1.71 12.21
C GLY A 78 1.91 2.50 11.97
N GLY A 79 2.66 2.76 13.04
CA GLY A 79 3.84 3.63 13.02
C GLY A 79 5.19 2.93 13.14
N CYS A 80 6.25 3.65 12.83
CA CYS A 80 7.63 3.24 13.10
C CYS A 80 7.96 3.21 14.62
N ASP A 81 7.08 3.75 15.44
CA ASP A 81 7.11 3.62 16.91
C ASP A 81 6.62 2.25 17.42
N GLY A 82 6.24 1.34 16.51
CA GLY A 82 5.71 0.02 16.84
C GLY A 82 4.27 0.02 17.35
N LYS A 83 3.61 1.16 17.33
CA LYS A 83 2.27 1.33 17.89
C LYS A 83 1.20 1.24 16.80
N ILE A 84 0.04 0.68 17.16
CA ILE A 84 -1.20 0.79 16.38
C ILE A 84 -2.14 1.73 17.14
N ILE A 85 -2.73 2.68 16.42
CA ILE A 85 -3.71 3.62 16.96
C ILE A 85 -5.00 3.54 16.15
N TRP A 86 -6.14 3.42 16.84
CA TRP A 86 -7.49 3.54 16.30
C TRP A 86 -8.01 4.94 16.59
N TRP A 87 -8.52 5.59 15.57
CA TRP A 87 -9.06 6.95 15.61
C TRP A 87 -10.55 6.95 15.27
N SER A 88 -11.38 7.62 16.03
CA SER A 88 -12.71 8.03 15.57
C SER A 88 -12.56 9.20 14.61
N VAL A 89 -13.11 9.08 13.39
CA VAL A 89 -12.87 10.07 12.32
C VAL A 89 -14.15 10.65 11.73
N ARG A 90 -15.32 10.17 12.15
CA ARG A 90 -16.63 10.75 11.74
C ARG A 90 -17.01 11.99 12.52
N ASP A 91 -16.52 12.13 13.73
CA ASP A 91 -16.87 13.23 14.62
C ASP A 91 -16.25 14.55 14.13
N GLU A 92 -16.86 15.67 14.52
CA GLU A 92 -16.28 16.98 14.26
C GLU A 92 -14.87 17.12 14.86
N SER A 93 -14.63 16.45 15.98
CA SER A 93 -13.34 16.39 16.66
C SER A 93 -12.83 14.95 16.70
N PRO A 94 -12.05 14.51 15.68
CA PRO A 94 -11.42 13.20 15.66
C PRO A 94 -10.58 12.94 16.92
N SER A 95 -10.66 11.74 17.46
CA SER A 95 -9.98 11.39 18.71
C SER A 95 -9.40 9.99 18.70
N ILE A 96 -8.43 9.74 19.58
CA ILE A 96 -7.87 8.40 19.79
C ILE A 96 -8.90 7.56 20.54
N VAL A 97 -9.34 6.48 19.92
CA VAL A 97 -10.18 5.44 20.55
C VAL A 97 -9.32 4.48 21.34
N ARG A 98 -8.16 4.10 20.79
CA ARG A 98 -7.24 3.12 21.36
C ARG A 98 -5.84 3.28 20.82
N LYS A 99 -4.85 2.97 21.65
CA LYS A 99 -3.43 2.90 21.29
C LYS A 99 -2.83 1.67 21.98
N ILE A 100 -2.10 0.86 21.21
CA ILE A 100 -1.42 -0.33 21.72
C ILE A 100 0.04 -0.39 21.25
N ASP A 101 0.91 -1.02 22.04
CA ASP A 101 2.25 -1.44 21.63
C ASP A 101 2.11 -2.77 20.87
N ALA A 102 2.25 -2.73 19.56
CA ALA A 102 1.91 -3.84 18.68
C ALA A 102 3.13 -4.63 18.20
N HIS A 103 4.23 -3.96 17.86
CA HIS A 103 5.43 -4.59 17.31
C HIS A 103 6.70 -4.08 17.98
N ALA A 104 7.72 -4.95 18.06
CA ALA A 104 9.07 -4.58 18.51
C ALA A 104 9.87 -3.96 17.36
N GLY A 105 9.34 -2.90 16.74
CA GLY A 105 9.93 -2.21 15.59
C GLY A 105 8.87 -1.64 14.66
N TRP A 106 9.30 -1.19 13.50
CA TRP A 106 8.43 -0.48 12.55
C TRP A 106 7.31 -1.37 12.04
N ILE A 107 6.08 -0.88 12.13
CA ILE A 107 4.95 -1.45 11.41
C ILE A 107 5.02 -0.96 9.96
N ARG A 108 5.05 -1.90 9.02
CA ARG A 108 5.19 -1.62 7.59
C ARG A 108 3.88 -1.56 6.85
N ASP A 109 2.96 -2.45 7.19
CA ASP A 109 1.62 -2.45 6.60
C ASP A 109 0.60 -3.04 7.58
N ILE A 110 -0.67 -2.68 7.39
CA ILE A 110 -1.82 -3.22 8.09
C ILE A 110 -2.92 -3.52 7.08
N ALA A 111 -3.79 -4.47 7.38
CA ALA A 111 -4.97 -4.79 6.58
C ALA A 111 -6.15 -5.08 7.50
N VAL A 112 -7.35 -4.66 7.10
CA VAL A 112 -8.61 -5.00 7.77
C VAL A 112 -9.22 -6.18 7.03
N SER A 113 -9.74 -7.17 7.77
CA SER A 113 -10.44 -8.32 7.19
C SER A 113 -11.71 -7.90 6.46
N PRO A 114 -12.18 -8.69 5.49
CA PRO A 114 -13.39 -8.35 4.71
C PRO A 114 -14.65 -8.17 5.56
N ASP A 115 -14.75 -8.90 6.68
CA ASP A 115 -15.86 -8.78 7.65
C ASP A 115 -15.71 -7.59 8.61
N GLY A 116 -14.58 -6.87 8.55
CA GLY A 116 -14.28 -5.72 9.38
C GLY A 116 -13.91 -6.03 10.83
N ASN A 117 -13.80 -7.31 11.23
CA ASN A 117 -13.62 -7.69 12.63
C ASN A 117 -12.15 -7.88 13.05
N THR A 118 -11.25 -8.12 12.09
CA THR A 118 -9.85 -8.44 12.34
C THR A 118 -8.92 -7.44 11.64
N LEU A 119 -7.88 -7.02 12.34
CA LEU A 119 -6.76 -6.27 11.77
C LEU A 119 -5.55 -7.18 11.70
N ALA A 120 -4.90 -7.27 10.55
CA ALA A 120 -3.57 -7.85 10.41
C ALA A 120 -2.52 -6.74 10.42
N SER A 121 -1.39 -6.98 11.06
CA SER A 121 -0.23 -6.08 11.07
C SER A 121 1.06 -6.83 10.87
N VAL A 122 2.02 -6.20 10.16
CA VAL A 122 3.33 -6.77 9.82
C VAL A 122 4.42 -5.72 9.91
N GLY A 123 5.67 -6.16 10.13
CA GLY A 123 6.73 -5.18 10.27
C GLY A 123 8.15 -5.74 10.33
N ASN A 124 9.05 -4.91 10.90
CA ASN A 124 10.47 -5.19 10.98
C ASN A 124 10.83 -6.31 11.95
N ASP A 125 9.98 -6.65 12.90
CA ASP A 125 10.16 -7.76 13.83
C ASP A 125 9.85 -9.14 13.22
N LYS A 126 9.48 -9.17 11.92
CA LYS A 126 9.22 -10.38 11.13
C LYS A 126 7.99 -11.19 11.60
N MET A 127 7.13 -10.57 12.37
CA MET A 127 5.91 -11.19 12.91
C MET A 127 4.69 -10.74 12.12
N VAL A 128 3.75 -11.66 11.94
CA VAL A 128 2.39 -11.38 11.49
C VAL A 128 1.49 -11.46 12.71
N ARG A 129 0.76 -10.39 13.01
CA ARG A 129 -0.16 -10.35 14.16
C ARG A 129 -1.56 -10.05 13.71
N LEU A 130 -2.51 -10.72 14.34
CA LEU A 130 -3.93 -10.45 14.18
C LEU A 130 -4.50 -9.87 15.48
N TRP A 131 -5.35 -8.86 15.32
CA TRP A 131 -5.95 -8.09 16.41
C TRP A 131 -7.45 -8.01 16.21
N SER A 132 -8.20 -8.00 17.29
CA SER A 132 -9.63 -7.64 17.25
C SER A 132 -9.79 -6.16 16.92
N MET A 133 -10.56 -5.84 15.89
CA MET A 133 -10.86 -4.44 15.54
C MET A 133 -11.64 -3.73 16.65
N SER A 134 -12.54 -4.43 17.34
CA SER A 134 -13.39 -3.86 18.38
C SER A 134 -12.67 -3.65 19.72
N SER A 135 -11.81 -4.61 20.15
CA SER A 135 -11.14 -4.53 21.46
C SER A 135 -9.66 -4.16 21.39
N GLY A 136 -8.98 -4.38 20.25
CA GLY A 136 -7.52 -4.24 20.09
C GLY A 136 -6.73 -5.37 20.74
N GLU A 137 -7.39 -6.43 21.20
CA GLU A 137 -6.73 -7.60 21.76
C GLU A 137 -6.00 -8.40 20.68
N LYS A 138 -4.83 -8.94 21.01
CA LYS A 138 -4.08 -9.81 20.12
C LYS A 138 -4.77 -11.17 20.03
N LEU A 139 -5.24 -11.52 18.83
CA LEU A 139 -5.91 -12.78 18.55
C LEU A 139 -4.93 -13.90 18.23
N CYS A 140 -3.86 -13.59 17.50
CA CYS A 140 -2.79 -14.55 17.25
C CYS A 140 -1.50 -13.85 16.78
N GLU A 141 -0.42 -14.64 16.76
CA GLU A 141 0.88 -14.26 16.24
C GLU A 141 1.44 -15.43 15.43
N MET A 142 1.94 -15.12 14.23
CA MET A 142 2.50 -16.12 13.30
C MET A 142 3.92 -15.70 12.92
N ALA A 143 4.87 -16.65 12.99
CA ALA A 143 6.27 -16.47 12.64
C ALA A 143 6.64 -17.39 11.46
N GLY A 144 7.57 -16.96 10.61
CA GLY A 144 8.04 -17.77 9.48
C GLY A 144 8.87 -16.97 8.47
N HIS A 145 8.77 -15.65 8.48
CA HIS A 145 9.61 -14.80 7.65
C HIS A 145 11.04 -14.64 8.22
N GLU A 146 12.02 -14.70 7.34
CA GLU A 146 13.44 -14.52 7.70
C GLU A 146 13.86 -13.06 7.70
N ARG A 147 13.15 -12.20 7.00
CA ARG A 147 13.41 -10.75 6.86
C ARG A 147 12.16 -9.94 7.14
N HIS A 148 12.34 -8.62 7.14
CA HIS A 148 11.27 -7.64 7.35
C HIS A 148 10.10 -7.88 6.40
N ILE A 149 8.89 -7.83 6.92
CA ILE A 149 7.66 -7.97 6.15
C ILE A 149 7.19 -6.57 5.74
N TYR A 150 6.93 -6.36 4.46
CA TYR A 150 6.58 -5.05 3.92
C TYR A 150 5.12 -4.88 3.56
N SER A 151 4.41 -5.96 3.31
CA SER A 151 3.02 -5.89 2.84
C SER A 151 2.18 -7.01 3.40
N VAL A 152 0.89 -6.72 3.61
CA VAL A 152 -0.10 -7.68 4.09
C VAL A 152 -1.46 -7.42 3.41
N LEU A 153 -2.17 -8.49 3.07
CA LEU A 153 -3.56 -8.45 2.63
C LEU A 153 -4.34 -9.68 3.11
N PHE A 154 -5.64 -9.51 3.29
CA PHE A 154 -6.57 -10.63 3.45
C PHE A 154 -7.07 -11.12 2.10
N HIS A 155 -7.28 -12.43 1.98
CA HIS A 155 -8.12 -12.96 0.91
C HIS A 155 -9.57 -12.49 1.13
N PRO A 156 -10.32 -12.12 0.07
CA PRO A 156 -11.68 -11.56 0.23
C PRO A 156 -12.72 -12.48 0.87
N ASP A 157 -12.50 -13.78 0.90
CA ASP A 157 -13.37 -14.72 1.65
C ASP A 157 -13.02 -14.81 3.14
N GLY A 158 -11.97 -14.11 3.58
CA GLY A 158 -11.51 -14.11 4.98
C GLY A 158 -10.74 -15.37 5.42
N SER A 159 -10.50 -16.34 4.54
CA SER A 159 -9.87 -17.62 4.89
C SER A 159 -8.35 -17.52 5.04
N HIS A 160 -7.70 -16.59 4.33
CA HIS A 160 -6.24 -16.49 4.28
C HIS A 160 -5.74 -15.06 4.45
N VAL A 161 -4.49 -14.97 4.90
CA VAL A 161 -3.67 -13.75 4.86
C VAL A 161 -2.45 -14.01 3.98
N ALA A 162 -2.13 -13.07 3.10
CA ALA A 162 -0.86 -13.04 2.37
C ALA A 162 0.07 -11.99 2.96
N THR A 163 1.34 -12.31 3.11
CA THR A 163 2.37 -11.40 3.61
C THR A 163 3.61 -11.46 2.73
N GLY A 164 4.16 -10.30 2.36
CA GLY A 164 5.31 -10.19 1.46
C GLY A 164 6.53 -9.58 2.15
N ASP A 165 7.72 -10.19 1.98
CA ASP A 165 8.94 -9.78 2.67
C ASP A 165 10.04 -9.19 1.77
N LEU A 166 11.15 -8.80 2.40
CA LEU A 166 12.33 -8.26 1.73
C LEU A 166 12.97 -9.25 0.74
N LEU A 167 12.94 -10.56 1.03
CA LEU A 167 13.54 -11.59 0.17
C LEU A 167 12.71 -11.92 -1.07
N GLY A 168 11.57 -11.24 -1.26
CA GLY A 168 10.64 -11.57 -2.35
C GLY A 168 9.86 -12.86 -2.07
N LYS A 169 9.66 -13.25 -0.81
CA LYS A 169 8.80 -14.36 -0.44
C LYS A 169 7.42 -13.85 -0.04
N ILE A 170 6.38 -14.48 -0.60
CA ILE A 170 5.00 -14.22 -0.23
C ILE A 170 4.49 -15.46 0.50
N HIS A 171 4.25 -15.34 1.78
CA HIS A 171 3.69 -16.40 2.61
C HIS A 171 2.16 -16.30 2.62
N ILE A 172 1.49 -17.41 2.39
CA ILE A 172 0.04 -17.57 2.48
C ILE A 172 -0.25 -18.33 3.76
N TRP A 173 -0.99 -17.69 4.65
CA TRP A 173 -1.36 -18.21 5.96
C TRP A 173 -2.82 -18.62 5.96
N ASP A 174 -3.10 -19.89 6.29
CA ASP A 174 -4.47 -20.35 6.58
C ASP A 174 -4.89 -19.84 7.96
N LEU A 175 -6.01 -19.15 8.04
CA LEU A 175 -6.52 -18.56 9.29
C LEU A 175 -7.31 -19.55 10.13
N SER A 176 -7.71 -20.71 9.61
CA SER A 176 -8.43 -21.75 10.35
C SER A 176 -7.52 -22.43 11.39
N ASP A 177 -6.28 -22.71 11.02
CA ASP A 177 -5.27 -23.33 11.90
C ASP A 177 -4.09 -22.40 12.24
N ARG A 178 -4.06 -21.20 11.64
CA ARG A 178 -3.05 -20.14 11.86
C ARG A 178 -1.65 -20.59 11.50
N LYS A 179 -1.51 -21.35 10.41
CA LYS A 179 -0.24 -21.86 9.91
C LYS A 179 0.09 -21.36 8.54
N LEU A 180 1.41 -21.43 8.22
CA LEU A 180 1.89 -21.23 6.88
C LEU A 180 1.40 -22.41 6.00
N GLU A 181 0.55 -22.11 5.02
CA GLU A 181 0.06 -23.08 4.05
C GLU A 181 1.07 -23.29 2.92
N ARG A 182 1.50 -22.18 2.31
CA ARG A 182 2.45 -22.21 1.18
C ARG A 182 3.21 -20.90 1.05
N THR A 183 4.27 -20.94 0.23
CA THR A 183 5.06 -19.77 -0.14
C THR A 183 5.04 -19.59 -1.65
N ILE A 184 4.75 -18.39 -2.11
CA ILE A 184 4.84 -17.96 -3.51
C ILE A 184 6.19 -17.26 -3.71
N ASP A 185 6.87 -17.57 -4.81
CA ASP A 185 8.16 -16.98 -5.14
C ASP A 185 8.01 -15.69 -5.95
N ALA A 186 8.37 -14.57 -5.37
CA ALA A 186 8.49 -13.26 -6.00
C ALA A 186 9.94 -12.73 -5.92
N THR A 187 10.93 -13.63 -5.89
CA THR A 187 12.38 -13.30 -5.84
C THR A 187 12.86 -12.34 -6.94
N PRO A 188 12.25 -12.23 -8.15
CA PRO A 188 12.61 -11.16 -9.08
C PRO A 188 12.51 -9.74 -8.50
N LEU A 189 11.78 -9.54 -7.40
CA LEU A 189 11.71 -8.27 -6.66
C LEU A 189 12.84 -8.07 -5.64
N TYR A 190 13.74 -9.04 -5.48
CA TYR A 190 14.87 -9.01 -4.55
C TYR A 190 16.19 -8.87 -5.28
N ALA A 191 17.11 -8.14 -4.71
CA ALA A 191 18.51 -8.09 -5.15
C ALA A 191 19.44 -7.98 -3.95
N GLU A 192 20.63 -8.54 -4.07
CA GLU A 192 21.70 -8.50 -3.07
C GLU A 192 22.97 -7.94 -3.69
N ASN A 193 23.63 -7.03 -2.98
CA ASN A 193 25.01 -6.66 -3.25
C ASN A 193 25.92 -7.28 -2.19
N LYS A 194 26.52 -8.43 -2.53
CA LYS A 194 27.40 -9.18 -1.61
C LYS A 194 28.61 -8.39 -1.15
N GLY A 195 29.16 -7.55 -2.04
CA GLY A 195 30.34 -6.73 -1.71
C GLY A 195 30.09 -5.66 -0.64
N GLN A 196 28.84 -5.26 -0.49
CA GLN A 196 28.39 -4.24 0.47
C GLN A 196 27.50 -4.81 1.58
N SER A 197 27.27 -6.14 1.58
CA SER A 197 26.33 -6.82 2.49
C SER A 197 24.95 -6.13 2.55
N ALA A 198 24.47 -5.65 1.39
CA ALA A 198 23.24 -4.89 1.30
C ALA A 198 22.16 -5.67 0.52
N GLU A 199 20.98 -5.73 1.11
CA GLU A 199 19.77 -6.35 0.54
C GLU A 199 18.80 -5.27 0.08
N PHE A 200 18.17 -5.44 -1.09
CA PHE A 200 17.30 -4.46 -1.73
C PHE A 200 15.98 -5.08 -2.18
N GLY A 201 14.99 -4.22 -2.38
CA GLY A 201 13.73 -4.58 -3.01
C GLY A 201 12.73 -5.17 -2.02
N GLY A 202 12.26 -6.38 -2.33
CA GLY A 202 11.19 -7.07 -1.62
C GLY A 202 9.80 -6.74 -2.14
N VAL A 203 8.82 -7.44 -1.60
CA VAL A 203 7.40 -7.31 -1.95
C VAL A 203 6.83 -6.10 -1.20
N ARG A 204 6.92 -4.92 -1.82
CA ARG A 204 6.52 -3.64 -1.18
C ARG A 204 5.01 -3.49 -1.07
N ALA A 205 4.28 -4.03 -2.02
CA ALA A 205 2.83 -4.01 -2.04
C ALA A 205 2.28 -5.22 -2.79
N MET A 206 1.07 -5.60 -2.43
CA MET A 206 0.32 -6.67 -3.10
C MET A 206 -1.15 -6.27 -3.26
N ALA A 207 -1.79 -6.81 -4.30
CA ALA A 207 -3.24 -6.75 -4.45
C ALA A 207 -3.74 -8.03 -5.13
N LEU A 208 -4.88 -8.54 -4.69
CA LEU A 208 -5.50 -9.77 -5.17
C LEU A 208 -6.74 -9.45 -6.01
N ASN A 209 -6.85 -10.09 -7.17
CA ASN A 209 -8.06 -10.16 -7.97
C ASN A 209 -8.55 -11.62 -7.97
N VAL A 210 -9.61 -11.89 -7.24
CA VAL A 210 -10.13 -13.25 -7.05
C VAL A 210 -10.75 -13.80 -8.33
N GLU A 211 -11.49 -12.97 -9.08
CA GLU A 211 -12.14 -13.39 -10.32
C GLU A 211 -11.13 -13.87 -11.36
N ARG A 212 -9.95 -13.28 -11.37
CA ARG A 212 -8.85 -13.66 -12.26
C ARG A 212 -7.92 -14.70 -11.65
N ASN A 213 -8.09 -15.04 -10.37
CA ASN A 213 -7.15 -15.86 -9.60
C ASN A 213 -5.71 -15.32 -9.72
N GLU A 214 -5.55 -14.00 -9.56
CA GLU A 214 -4.28 -13.31 -9.76
C GLU A 214 -3.89 -12.41 -8.58
N LEU A 215 -2.66 -12.61 -8.12
CA LEU A 215 -1.98 -11.73 -7.18
C LEU A 215 -0.98 -10.86 -7.95
N ILE A 216 -1.05 -9.54 -7.78
CA ILE A 216 0.03 -8.65 -8.22
C ILE A 216 0.92 -8.30 -7.05
N ALA A 217 2.22 -8.25 -7.30
CA ALA A 217 3.25 -7.86 -6.34
C ALA A 217 4.13 -6.77 -6.94
N GLY A 218 4.30 -5.66 -6.23
CA GLY A 218 5.09 -4.51 -6.65
C GLY A 218 6.35 -4.33 -5.81
N GLY A 219 7.41 -3.85 -6.46
CA GLY A 219 8.69 -3.57 -5.80
C GLY A 219 9.70 -2.99 -6.79
N THR A 220 10.92 -3.46 -6.71
CA THR A 220 12.01 -3.03 -7.60
C THR A 220 12.86 -4.22 -8.03
N HIS A 221 13.59 -4.04 -9.14
CA HIS A 221 14.60 -4.99 -9.59
C HIS A 221 15.88 -4.27 -10.05
N LYS A 222 16.90 -5.05 -10.47
CA LYS A 222 18.19 -4.54 -10.93
C LYS A 222 18.88 -3.60 -9.95
N ALA A 223 18.60 -3.72 -8.66
CA ALA A 223 19.26 -2.89 -7.64
C ALA A 223 20.71 -3.34 -7.49
N THR A 224 21.66 -2.44 -7.78
CA THR A 224 23.09 -2.73 -7.76
C THR A 224 23.88 -1.93 -6.75
N ASN A 225 23.35 -0.79 -6.29
CA ASN A 225 24.02 0.12 -5.39
C ASN A 225 23.04 0.76 -4.39
N PRO A 226 23.27 0.61 -3.05
CA PRO A 226 22.43 1.24 -2.02
C PRO A 226 22.43 2.77 -2.07
N PHE A 227 23.52 3.37 -2.55
CA PHE A 227 23.71 4.81 -2.56
C PHE A 227 23.41 5.46 -3.93
N GLY A 228 23.30 4.66 -5.00
CA GLY A 228 23.27 5.15 -6.38
C GLY A 228 21.90 5.15 -7.03
N ALA A 229 20.83 4.79 -6.33
CA ALA A 229 19.47 4.71 -6.88
C ALA A 229 19.40 4.00 -8.25
N VAL A 230 20.25 2.99 -8.47
CA VAL A 230 20.28 2.19 -9.71
C VAL A 230 19.36 1.00 -9.50
N HIS A 231 18.09 1.22 -9.72
CA HIS A 231 17.05 0.19 -9.72
C HIS A 231 15.85 0.67 -10.55
N GLU A 232 15.03 -0.25 -10.97
CA GLU A 232 13.86 0.00 -11.82
C GLU A 232 12.59 -0.57 -11.15
N PRO A 233 11.42 0.06 -11.34
CA PRO A 233 10.16 -0.49 -10.86
C PRO A 233 9.84 -1.82 -11.55
N LEU A 234 9.29 -2.77 -10.77
CA LEU A 234 8.83 -4.06 -11.28
C LEU A 234 7.49 -4.42 -10.65
N VAL A 235 6.58 -4.93 -11.49
CA VAL A 235 5.33 -5.55 -11.04
C VAL A 235 5.28 -6.99 -11.56
N LEU A 236 5.03 -7.93 -10.67
CA LEU A 236 4.82 -9.33 -10.99
C LEU A 236 3.32 -9.65 -10.96
N ARG A 237 2.86 -10.46 -11.92
CA ARG A 237 1.54 -11.09 -11.90
C ARG A 237 1.73 -12.57 -11.64
N LEU A 238 1.16 -13.04 -10.56
CA LEU A 238 1.31 -14.40 -10.04
C LEU A 238 -0.08 -15.05 -9.98
N ASN A 239 -0.15 -16.31 -10.26
CA ASN A 239 -1.36 -17.08 -9.99
C ASN A 239 -1.51 -17.24 -8.47
N TRP A 240 -2.71 -16.94 -7.94
CA TRP A 240 -2.94 -17.05 -6.51
C TRP A 240 -2.88 -18.49 -6.01
N SER A 241 -3.47 -19.44 -6.75
CA SER A 241 -3.63 -20.83 -6.27
C SER A 241 -2.34 -21.62 -6.24
N ASP A 242 -1.46 -21.47 -7.26
CA ASP A 242 -0.23 -22.26 -7.41
C ASP A 242 1.06 -21.45 -7.35
N GLY A 243 0.96 -20.12 -7.28
CA GLY A 243 2.11 -19.21 -7.20
C GLY A 243 2.88 -19.04 -8.52
N VAL A 244 2.41 -19.59 -9.63
CA VAL A 244 3.11 -19.52 -10.92
C VAL A 244 3.17 -18.07 -11.41
N LEU A 245 4.38 -17.63 -11.78
CA LEU A 245 4.59 -16.32 -12.40
C LEU A 245 3.96 -16.30 -13.80
N LYS A 246 2.91 -15.51 -13.97
CA LYS A 246 2.22 -15.31 -15.25
C LYS A 246 2.91 -14.27 -16.12
N LYS A 247 3.31 -13.14 -15.52
CA LYS A 247 3.94 -12.04 -16.24
C LYS A 247 4.77 -11.14 -15.33
N SER A 248 5.83 -10.57 -15.89
CA SER A 248 6.61 -9.49 -15.28
C SER A 248 6.44 -8.22 -16.08
N HIS A 249 6.09 -7.12 -15.41
CA HIS A 249 5.95 -5.80 -16.04
C HIS A 249 7.13 -4.92 -15.60
N SER A 250 8.04 -4.63 -16.53
CA SER A 250 9.12 -3.69 -16.32
C SER A 250 8.72 -2.28 -16.79
N CYS A 251 9.27 -1.26 -16.12
CA CYS A 251 8.99 0.14 -16.44
C CYS A 251 10.28 0.83 -16.91
N GLU A 252 10.55 0.76 -18.22
CA GLU A 252 11.76 1.32 -18.79
C GLU A 252 11.84 2.85 -18.64
N GLY A 253 13.05 3.37 -18.38
CA GLY A 253 13.32 4.79 -18.24
C GLY A 253 12.86 5.42 -16.93
N ILE A 254 12.43 4.61 -15.96
CA ILE A 254 12.20 5.04 -14.58
C ILE A 254 13.34 4.52 -13.72
N THR A 255 14.44 5.24 -13.70
CA THR A 255 15.62 4.89 -12.88
C THR A 255 15.47 5.38 -11.45
N GLY A 256 16.00 4.61 -10.50
CA GLY A 256 15.91 4.92 -9.07
C GLY A 256 14.48 4.88 -8.52
N GLY A 257 13.55 4.25 -9.24
CA GLY A 257 12.17 4.10 -8.84
C GLY A 257 11.85 2.70 -8.32
N LEU A 258 10.85 2.64 -7.44
CA LEU A 258 10.24 1.39 -7.04
C LEU A 258 8.72 1.54 -7.04
N VAL A 259 8.01 0.44 -7.12
CA VAL A 259 6.55 0.43 -6.98
C VAL A 259 6.21 0.36 -5.50
N TRP A 260 5.66 1.46 -4.98
CA TRP A 260 5.31 1.59 -3.56
C TRP A 260 3.97 0.96 -3.20
N ARG A 261 3.01 1.01 -4.12
CA ARG A 261 1.67 0.43 -3.97
C ARG A 261 1.17 -0.09 -5.31
N VAL A 262 0.39 -1.16 -5.28
CA VAL A 262 -0.34 -1.71 -6.43
C VAL A 262 -1.78 -1.96 -6.03
N GLN A 263 -2.70 -1.77 -6.97
CA GLN A 263 -4.12 -2.10 -6.83
C GLN A 263 -4.72 -2.52 -8.18
N TRP A 264 -5.87 -3.18 -8.14
CA TRP A 264 -6.64 -3.51 -9.32
C TRP A 264 -7.74 -2.48 -9.55
N LEU A 265 -8.00 -2.13 -10.81
CA LEU A 265 -9.24 -1.47 -11.23
C LEU A 265 -10.32 -2.54 -11.49
N VAL A 266 -11.58 -2.11 -11.51
CA VAL A 266 -12.73 -2.99 -11.75
C VAL A 266 -12.70 -3.69 -13.12
N ASP A 267 -12.04 -3.10 -14.12
CA ASP A 267 -11.86 -3.68 -15.46
C ASP A 267 -10.73 -4.72 -15.55
N GLY A 268 -10.02 -4.98 -14.45
CA GLY A 268 -8.88 -5.88 -14.40
C GLY A 268 -7.55 -5.26 -14.83
N THR A 269 -7.49 -3.93 -15.02
CA THR A 269 -6.24 -3.19 -15.15
C THR A 269 -5.54 -3.10 -13.80
N ALA A 270 -4.27 -3.42 -13.75
CA ALA A 270 -3.44 -3.19 -12.56
C ALA A 270 -2.88 -1.77 -12.58
N VAL A 271 -2.90 -1.10 -11.44
CA VAL A 271 -2.33 0.24 -11.26
C VAL A 271 -1.23 0.18 -10.22
N GLY A 272 -0.09 0.77 -10.52
CA GLY A 272 1.01 0.96 -9.58
C GLY A 272 1.38 2.42 -9.43
N VAL A 273 1.75 2.85 -8.20
CA VAL A 273 2.40 4.13 -8.01
C VAL A 273 3.90 3.92 -7.86
N SER A 274 4.67 4.67 -8.63
CA SER A 274 6.12 4.66 -8.55
C SER A 274 6.65 6.05 -8.24
N GLY A 275 7.73 6.08 -7.47
CA GLY A 275 8.50 7.29 -7.22
C GLY A 275 9.98 6.97 -7.13
N GLY A 276 10.80 7.85 -7.68
CA GLY A 276 12.25 7.72 -7.73
C GLY A 276 12.93 8.99 -8.22
N SER A 277 14.18 8.88 -8.65
CA SER A 277 14.99 10.02 -9.12
C SER A 277 14.38 10.72 -10.36
N THR A 278 13.59 10.01 -11.17
CA THR A 278 12.89 10.56 -12.35
C THR A 278 11.52 11.17 -12.03
N GLY A 279 11.10 11.18 -10.76
CA GLY A 279 9.82 11.72 -10.29
C GLY A 279 8.80 10.64 -9.97
N GLY A 280 7.52 11.02 -9.89
CA GLY A 280 6.40 10.12 -9.60
C GLY A 280 5.61 9.74 -10.84
N PHE A 281 5.02 8.56 -10.82
CA PHE A 281 4.18 8.05 -11.91
C PHE A 281 3.05 7.18 -11.37
N LEU A 282 1.87 7.28 -11.99
CA LEU A 282 0.88 6.20 -12.01
C LEU A 282 1.14 5.37 -13.26
N LEU A 283 1.28 4.06 -13.07
CA LEU A 283 1.62 3.08 -14.09
C LEU A 283 0.48 2.09 -14.23
N PHE A 284 0.03 1.86 -15.46
CA PHE A 284 -1.12 1.01 -15.74
C PHE A 284 -0.67 -0.22 -16.54
N PHE A 285 -1.13 -1.41 -16.14
CA PHE A 285 -0.70 -2.68 -16.69
C PHE A 285 -1.89 -3.57 -16.99
N ASN A 286 -1.79 -4.36 -18.05
CA ASN A 286 -2.74 -5.43 -18.38
C ASN A 286 -2.02 -6.63 -19.00
N ASP A 287 -2.79 -7.60 -19.50
CA ASP A 287 -2.23 -8.83 -20.07
C ASP A 287 -1.61 -8.66 -21.46
N SER A 288 -1.89 -7.55 -22.16
CA SER A 288 -1.54 -7.42 -23.57
C SER A 288 -0.04 -7.30 -23.83
N GLN A 289 0.72 -6.76 -22.85
CA GLN A 289 2.16 -6.50 -23.03
C GLN A 289 2.95 -6.62 -21.71
N GLU A 290 4.28 -6.68 -21.82
CA GLU A 290 5.19 -6.76 -20.66
C GLU A 290 5.50 -5.39 -20.04
N LYS A 291 5.27 -4.31 -20.77
CA LYS A 291 5.43 -2.93 -20.29
C LYS A 291 4.10 -2.39 -19.79
N GLU A 292 4.16 -1.24 -19.16
CA GLU A 292 2.94 -0.47 -18.88
C GLU A 292 2.19 -0.10 -20.18
N ILE A 293 0.87 -0.20 -20.14
CA ILE A 293 0.00 0.21 -21.27
C ILE A 293 -0.23 1.72 -21.30
N HIS A 294 -0.09 2.37 -20.14
CA HIS A 294 -0.18 3.81 -19.97
C HIS A 294 0.63 4.27 -18.78
N ARG A 295 1.11 5.51 -18.85
CA ARG A 295 1.92 6.16 -17.82
C ARG A 295 1.42 7.59 -17.64
N PHE A 296 0.99 7.93 -16.43
CA PHE A 296 0.66 9.30 -16.04
C PHE A 296 1.74 9.86 -15.14
N LYS A 297 2.42 10.94 -15.60
CA LYS A 297 3.48 11.58 -14.81
C LYS A 297 2.87 12.46 -13.73
N LEU A 298 3.28 12.21 -12.49
CA LEU A 298 2.92 13.02 -11.35
C LEU A 298 3.92 14.18 -11.15
N PRO A 299 3.51 15.33 -10.58
CA PRO A 299 4.38 16.50 -10.40
C PRO A 299 5.58 16.25 -9.48
N SER A 300 5.50 15.30 -8.57
CA SER A 300 6.56 14.96 -7.62
C SER A 300 6.57 13.46 -7.32
N LEU A 301 7.64 12.98 -6.70
CA LEU A 301 7.78 11.63 -6.18
C LEU A 301 6.57 11.29 -5.30
N ALA A 302 5.88 10.20 -5.65
CA ALA A 302 4.77 9.66 -4.89
C ALA A 302 5.24 8.42 -4.09
N ARG A 303 4.81 8.31 -2.83
CA ARG A 303 5.20 7.24 -1.90
C ARG A 303 4.09 6.25 -1.60
N ASP A 304 2.85 6.62 -1.86
CA ASP A 304 1.70 5.74 -1.65
C ASP A 304 0.53 6.20 -2.53
N MET A 305 -0.42 5.29 -2.74
CA MET A 305 -1.69 5.58 -3.41
C MET A 305 -2.82 4.78 -2.80
N ASP A 306 -4.04 5.27 -3.04
CA ASP A 306 -5.26 4.51 -2.81
C ASP A 306 -6.31 4.84 -3.86
N ILE A 307 -7.15 3.86 -4.23
CA ILE A 307 -8.15 3.98 -5.29
C ILE A 307 -9.55 3.86 -4.69
N HIS A 308 -10.39 4.85 -4.95
CA HIS A 308 -11.83 4.74 -4.71
C HIS A 308 -12.53 4.33 -6.00
N GLN A 309 -12.87 3.03 -6.09
CA GLN A 309 -13.40 2.40 -7.30
C GLN A 309 -14.70 3.06 -7.80
N ALA A 310 -15.61 3.40 -6.87
CA ALA A 310 -16.93 3.93 -7.24
C ALA A 310 -16.88 5.29 -7.94
N SER A 311 -15.86 6.11 -7.66
CA SER A 311 -15.67 7.43 -8.28
C SER A 311 -14.49 7.50 -9.24
N ASN A 312 -13.77 6.39 -9.48
CA ASN A 312 -12.57 6.33 -10.32
C ASN A 312 -11.51 7.36 -9.92
N MET A 313 -11.39 7.62 -8.62
CA MET A 313 -10.40 8.53 -8.03
C MET A 313 -9.19 7.77 -7.50
N VAL A 314 -8.02 8.38 -7.65
CA VAL A 314 -6.75 7.92 -7.07
C VAL A 314 -6.17 9.01 -6.18
N ALA A 315 -6.03 8.74 -4.90
CA ALA A 315 -5.25 9.58 -3.99
C ALA A 315 -3.78 9.20 -4.05
N THR A 316 -2.88 10.17 -4.04
CA THR A 316 -1.43 9.94 -4.00
C THR A 316 -0.75 10.87 -2.98
N ALA A 317 0.12 10.29 -2.13
CA ALA A 317 0.91 11.00 -1.12
C ALA A 317 2.30 11.33 -1.67
N HIS A 318 2.70 12.60 -1.58
CA HIS A 318 3.90 13.09 -2.26
C HIS A 318 4.96 13.68 -1.33
N HIS A 319 6.22 13.56 -1.77
CA HIS A 319 7.38 14.14 -1.07
C HIS A 319 7.42 15.68 -1.12
N ASP A 320 6.73 16.31 -2.05
CA ASP A 320 6.59 17.78 -2.14
C ASP A 320 5.49 18.34 -1.24
N ASN A 321 5.11 17.62 -0.22
CA ASN A 321 4.12 17.97 0.80
C ASN A 321 2.66 17.99 0.28
N HIS A 322 2.37 17.44 -0.89
CA HIS A 322 1.01 17.44 -1.43
C HIS A 322 0.33 16.08 -1.30
N ILE A 323 -0.95 16.12 -0.95
CA ILE A 323 -1.90 15.07 -1.29
C ILE A 323 -2.59 15.47 -2.60
N ARG A 324 -2.66 14.53 -3.56
CA ARG A 324 -3.28 14.76 -4.87
C ARG A 324 -4.36 13.74 -5.13
N ILE A 325 -5.45 14.19 -5.70
CA ILE A 325 -6.54 13.35 -6.16
C ILE A 325 -6.56 13.43 -7.68
N SER A 326 -6.31 12.31 -8.34
CA SER A 326 -6.42 12.16 -9.78
C SER A 326 -7.72 11.44 -10.13
N CYS A 327 -8.34 11.83 -11.25
CA CYS A 327 -9.49 11.14 -11.82
C CYS A 327 -9.08 10.43 -13.10
N MET A 328 -9.61 9.21 -13.32
CA MET A 328 -9.33 8.37 -14.49
C MET A 328 -10.48 8.42 -15.50
N PHE A 329 -10.91 9.62 -15.87
CA PHE A 329 -11.94 9.90 -16.88
C PHE A 329 -11.73 11.28 -17.47
N ALA A 330 -12.42 11.60 -18.57
CA ALA A 330 -12.32 12.92 -19.21
C ALA A 330 -12.82 14.04 -18.28
N LYS A 331 -12.14 15.19 -18.31
CA LYS A 331 -12.67 16.41 -17.69
C LYS A 331 -13.97 16.80 -18.40
N GLU A 332 -14.99 17.12 -17.60
CA GLU A 332 -16.21 17.74 -18.11
C GLU A 332 -15.96 19.19 -18.56
#